data_c3e3cecdd9b30bd70d8139a511e0305b
#
_entry.id   c3e3cecdd9b30bd70d8139a511e0305b
#
_cell.length_a   1.000
_cell.length_b   1.000
_cell.length_c   1.000
_cell.angle_alpha   90.00
_cell.angle_beta   90.00
_cell.angle_gamma   90.00
#
_symmetry.space_group_name_H-M   'P 1'
#
loop_
_entity.id
_entity.type
_entity.pdbx_description
1 polymer ?
#
loop_
_entity_poly.entity_id
_entity_poly.type
_entity_poly.pdbx_seq_one_letter_code
_entity_poly.pdbx_strand_id
1 'polypeptide(L)'
;MSNKQTPLNVLFLCTHNSARSILAEALLNDMGKDRFKAFSAGSSPREHQKPNPLGLQVLQRAGVSTEGLRSKSWDEFAGTDAPQMDLIITVCDNAAGEVCPIWPGHSATAHWGYADPSEGNAPEESKLEAFRQTMHLIRKRLDLLVNLPPEKLQKAMLQSTARELSAQ
;
A
#
# COMPACT_ATOMS: atom_id res chain seq x y z
N MET A 1 -4.45 25.33 -21.52
CA MET A 1 -4.71 25.08 -20.09
C MET A 1 -4.47 23.61 -19.77
N SER A 2 -3.48 23.38 -18.98
CA SER A 2 -3.22 22.01 -18.54
C SER A 2 -4.28 21.60 -17.53
N ASN A 3 -5.13 20.67 -17.92
CA ASN A 3 -6.01 20.00 -16.96
C ASN A 3 -5.16 19.07 -16.10
N LYS A 4 -4.37 19.65 -15.22
CA LYS A 4 -3.69 18.87 -14.21
C LYS A 4 -4.74 18.35 -13.24
N GLN A 5 -5.11 17.09 -13.41
CA GLN A 5 -5.92 16.43 -12.41
C GLN A 5 -5.11 16.35 -11.12
N THR A 6 -5.76 16.68 -10.01
CA THR A 6 -5.19 16.48 -8.69
C THR A 6 -4.91 14.99 -8.53
N PRO A 7 -3.71 14.58 -8.08
CA PRO A 7 -3.43 13.16 -7.84
C PRO A 7 -4.42 12.57 -6.84
N LEU A 8 -4.77 11.31 -7.05
CA LEU A 8 -5.59 10.56 -6.11
C LEU A 8 -4.74 10.09 -4.94
N ASN A 9 -5.19 10.35 -3.73
CA ASN A 9 -4.52 9.94 -2.52
C ASN A 9 -4.94 8.52 -2.15
N VAL A 10 -3.98 7.61 -2.10
CA VAL A 10 -4.20 6.20 -1.77
C VAL A 10 -3.43 5.85 -0.51
N LEU A 11 -4.13 5.34 0.50
CA LEU A 11 -3.51 4.89 1.74
C LEU A 11 -3.49 3.36 1.78
N PHE A 12 -2.30 2.79 1.92
CA PHE A 12 -2.12 1.36 2.16
C PHE A 12 -2.04 1.13 3.65
N LEU A 13 -2.89 0.25 4.16
CA LEU A 13 -3.08 0.06 5.58
C LEU A 13 -2.83 -1.38 5.99
N CYS A 14 -2.02 -1.58 7.01
CA CYS A 14 -1.79 -2.88 7.63
C CYS A 14 -1.70 -2.69 9.14
N THR A 15 -1.24 -3.70 9.89
CA THR A 15 -1.16 -3.59 11.35
C THR A 15 0.05 -2.78 11.79
N HIS A 16 1.24 -3.13 11.34
CA HIS A 16 2.48 -2.54 11.84
C HIS A 16 3.13 -1.50 10.92
N ASN A 17 2.79 -1.50 9.64
CA ASN A 17 3.40 -0.62 8.65
C ASN A 17 4.93 -0.82 8.54
N SER A 18 5.34 -2.07 8.37
CA SER A 18 6.77 -2.38 8.25
C SER A 18 7.17 -2.99 6.92
N ALA A 19 6.29 -3.75 6.28
CA ALA A 19 6.62 -4.50 5.06
C ALA A 19 5.64 -4.26 3.91
N ARG A 20 4.51 -4.96 3.89
CA ARG A 20 3.57 -4.96 2.75
C ARG A 20 3.07 -3.57 2.37
N SER A 21 2.64 -2.77 3.32
CA SER A 21 2.14 -1.43 3.06
C SER A 21 3.25 -0.48 2.62
N ILE A 22 4.47 -0.64 3.15
CA ILE A 22 5.63 0.14 2.74
C ILE A 22 6.00 -0.17 1.28
N LEU A 23 6.00 -1.45 0.90
CA LEU A 23 6.25 -1.84 -0.49
C LEU A 23 5.22 -1.22 -1.42
N ALA A 24 3.93 -1.28 -1.05
CA ALA A 24 2.86 -0.75 -1.87
C ALA A 24 2.97 0.77 -2.03
N GLU A 25 3.26 1.50 -0.96
CA GLU A 25 3.45 2.95 -1.02
C GLU A 25 4.56 3.32 -2.00
N ALA A 26 5.74 2.70 -1.84
CA ALA A 26 6.89 3.01 -2.69
C ALA A 26 6.61 2.68 -4.16
N LEU A 27 6.01 1.53 -4.42
CA LEU A 27 5.71 1.10 -5.79
C LEU A 27 4.69 2.00 -6.45
N LEU A 28 3.61 2.38 -5.77
CA LEU A 28 2.58 3.22 -6.38
C LEU A 28 3.12 4.64 -6.65
N ASN A 29 3.93 5.19 -5.76
CA ASN A 29 4.56 6.48 -6.02
C ASN A 29 5.50 6.42 -7.22
N ASP A 30 6.17 5.28 -7.45
CA ASP A 30 7.02 5.08 -8.61
C ASP A 30 6.20 4.89 -9.90
N MET A 31 5.16 4.06 -9.85
CA MET A 31 4.37 3.68 -11.02
C MET A 31 3.31 4.72 -11.39
N GLY A 32 2.70 5.32 -10.38
CA GLY A 32 1.56 6.22 -10.56
C GLY A 32 1.90 7.68 -10.81
N LYS A 33 3.09 8.09 -10.43
CA LYS A 33 3.66 9.44 -10.64
C LYS A 33 2.63 10.56 -10.42
N ASP A 34 2.26 11.26 -11.50
CA ASP A 34 1.39 12.44 -11.40
C ASP A 34 -0.08 12.12 -11.15
N ARG A 35 -0.49 10.87 -11.29
CA ARG A 35 -1.90 10.46 -11.13
C ARG A 35 -2.23 10.00 -9.71
N PHE A 36 -1.23 9.53 -8.99
CA PHE A 36 -1.43 8.95 -7.65
C PHE A 36 -0.41 9.49 -6.68
N LYS A 37 -0.85 9.69 -5.45
CA LYS A 37 0.03 9.95 -4.32
C LYS A 37 -0.25 8.89 -3.28
N ALA A 38 0.74 8.06 -3.00
CA ALA A 38 0.57 6.93 -2.09
C ALA A 38 1.12 7.23 -0.71
N PHE A 39 0.41 6.70 0.27
CA PHE A 39 0.78 6.78 1.68
C PHE A 39 0.64 5.39 2.27
N SER A 40 1.24 5.15 3.42
CA SER A 40 1.03 3.92 4.17
C SER A 40 1.00 4.20 5.66
N ALA A 41 0.32 3.35 6.40
CA ALA A 41 0.23 3.48 7.85
C ALA A 41 -0.14 2.12 8.47
N GLY A 42 0.05 2.03 9.78
CA GLY A 42 -0.38 0.87 10.56
C GLY A 42 -1.41 1.27 11.59
N SER A 43 -2.34 0.37 11.89
CA SER A 43 -3.31 0.59 12.95
C SER A 43 -2.69 0.45 14.33
N SER A 44 -1.62 -0.33 14.45
CA SER A 44 -0.93 -0.57 15.72
C SER A 44 0.56 -0.77 15.48
N PRO A 45 1.29 0.25 15.01
CA PRO A 45 2.73 0.12 14.85
C PRO A 45 3.38 -0.07 16.22
N ARG A 46 4.44 -0.86 16.23
CA ARG A 46 5.22 -1.06 17.46
C ARG A 46 5.98 0.22 17.78
N GLU A 47 6.32 0.40 19.06
CA GLU A 47 7.17 1.49 19.49
C GLU A 47 8.49 1.43 18.70
N HIS A 48 8.91 2.57 18.13
CA HIS A 48 10.11 2.66 17.29
C HIS A 48 10.08 1.76 16.05
N GLN A 49 8.89 1.44 15.54
CA GLN A 49 8.75 0.63 14.34
C GLN A 49 9.46 1.29 13.17
N LYS A 50 10.22 0.50 12.40
CA LYS A 50 10.91 0.95 11.19
C LYS A 50 10.54 0.04 10.02
N PRO A 51 10.64 0.56 8.78
CA PRO A 51 10.48 -0.30 7.60
C PRO A 51 11.47 -1.46 7.64
N ASN A 52 11.01 -2.62 7.20
CA ASN A 52 11.86 -3.82 7.22
C ASN A 52 13.01 -3.63 6.23
N PRO A 53 14.27 -3.87 6.67
CA PRO A 53 15.44 -3.68 5.80
C PRO A 53 15.40 -4.51 4.52
N LEU A 54 14.84 -5.72 4.56
CA LEU A 54 14.72 -6.56 3.36
C LEU A 54 13.76 -5.96 2.35
N GLY A 55 12.68 -5.35 2.83
CA GLY A 55 11.75 -4.62 1.96
C GLY A 55 12.42 -3.45 1.27
N LEU A 56 13.20 -2.66 2.01
CA LEU A 56 13.95 -1.55 1.45
C LEU A 56 14.96 -2.05 0.41
N GLN A 57 15.62 -3.18 0.69
CA GLN A 57 16.61 -3.75 -0.20
C GLN A 57 16.01 -4.18 -1.54
N VAL A 58 14.86 -4.87 -1.54
CA VAL A 58 14.23 -5.30 -2.79
C VAL A 58 13.75 -4.11 -3.61
N LEU A 59 13.26 -3.05 -2.95
CA LEU A 59 12.88 -1.82 -3.63
C LEU A 59 14.09 -1.17 -4.31
N GLN A 60 15.20 -1.03 -3.58
CA GLN A 60 16.41 -0.43 -4.11
C GLN A 60 16.96 -1.22 -5.30
N ARG A 61 16.95 -2.54 -5.21
CA ARG A 61 17.39 -3.40 -6.31
C ARG A 61 16.49 -3.28 -7.54
N ALA A 62 15.23 -2.95 -7.34
CA ALA A 62 14.29 -2.73 -8.44
C ALA A 62 14.33 -1.30 -8.99
N GLY A 63 15.20 -0.45 -8.47
CA GLY A 63 15.30 0.95 -8.89
C GLY A 63 14.21 1.85 -8.36
N VAL A 64 13.51 1.42 -7.30
CA VAL A 64 12.43 2.19 -6.69
C VAL A 64 12.99 2.98 -5.52
N SER A 65 12.69 4.27 -5.46
CA SER A 65 13.16 5.14 -4.38
C SER A 65 12.58 4.72 -3.03
N THR A 66 13.44 4.67 -2.02
CA THR A 66 13.04 4.41 -0.63
C THR A 66 13.09 5.69 0.21
N GLU A 67 13.33 6.82 -0.41
CA GLU A 67 13.42 8.11 0.28
C GLU A 67 12.10 8.46 0.96
N GLY A 68 12.17 8.85 2.23
CA GLY A 68 11.00 9.27 2.99
C GLY A 68 10.13 8.15 3.53
N LEU A 69 10.44 6.88 3.24
CA LEU A 69 9.69 5.76 3.77
C LEU A 69 9.90 5.64 5.29
N ARG A 70 8.80 5.58 6.02
CA ARG A 70 8.85 5.43 7.48
C ARG A 70 7.58 4.71 7.95
N SER A 71 7.73 3.96 9.02
CA SER A 71 6.59 3.33 9.69
C SER A 71 5.87 4.38 10.54
N LYS A 72 4.55 4.39 10.50
CA LYS A 72 3.75 5.39 11.20
C LYS A 72 2.36 4.87 11.51
N SER A 73 1.72 5.51 12.49
CA SER A 73 0.34 5.20 12.86
C SER A 73 -0.64 5.85 11.88
N TRP A 74 -1.75 5.18 11.63
CA TRP A 74 -2.85 5.74 10.85
C TRP A 74 -3.45 7.00 11.49
N ASP A 75 -3.18 7.24 12.77
CA ASP A 75 -3.60 8.46 13.45
C ASP A 75 -3.07 9.73 12.77
N GLU A 76 -1.93 9.63 12.08
CA GLU A 76 -1.37 10.75 11.33
C GLU A 76 -2.29 11.19 10.18
N PHE A 77 -3.19 10.33 9.73
CA PHE A 77 -4.11 10.60 8.63
C PHE A 77 -5.55 10.80 9.08
N ALA A 78 -5.80 10.83 10.39
CA ALA A 78 -7.14 10.98 10.95
C ALA A 78 -7.51 12.43 11.28
N GLY A 79 -6.53 13.33 11.31
CA GLY A 79 -6.75 14.73 11.68
C GLY A 79 -7.31 15.55 10.53
N THR A 80 -7.86 16.73 10.89
CA THR A 80 -8.43 17.65 9.89
C THR A 80 -7.39 18.24 8.94
N ASP A 81 -6.13 18.29 9.39
CA ASP A 81 -5.01 18.78 8.58
C ASP A 81 -4.36 17.70 7.72
N ALA A 82 -4.80 16.45 7.87
CA ALA A 82 -4.25 15.34 7.11
C ALA A 82 -4.80 15.35 5.68
N PRO A 83 -4.03 14.82 4.70
CA PRO A 83 -4.56 14.66 3.36
C PRO A 83 -5.80 13.77 3.38
N GLN A 84 -6.82 14.16 2.63
CA GLN A 84 -8.01 13.33 2.50
C GLN A 84 -7.71 12.16 1.58
N MET A 85 -7.97 10.95 2.05
CA MET A 85 -7.74 9.75 1.27
C MET A 85 -8.91 9.48 0.35
N ASP A 86 -8.61 9.23 -0.92
CA ASP A 86 -9.60 8.88 -1.93
C ASP A 86 -9.86 7.38 -1.92
N LEU A 87 -8.83 6.59 -1.63
CA LEU A 87 -8.93 5.13 -1.63
C LEU A 87 -8.07 4.57 -0.49
N ILE A 88 -8.64 3.64 0.26
CA ILE A 88 -7.95 2.91 1.32
C ILE A 88 -7.81 1.46 0.88
N ILE A 89 -6.60 0.95 0.86
CA ILE A 89 -6.34 -0.45 0.51
C ILE A 89 -5.67 -1.14 1.69
N THR A 90 -6.34 -2.13 2.26
CA THR A 90 -5.75 -2.96 3.31
C THR A 90 -4.98 -4.11 2.68
N VAL A 91 -3.80 -4.41 3.20
CA VAL A 91 -2.88 -5.40 2.62
C VAL A 91 -2.53 -6.54 3.57
N CYS A 92 -3.20 -6.63 4.71
CA CYS A 92 -3.00 -7.71 5.66
C CYS A 92 -3.64 -9.01 5.18
N ASP A 93 -3.21 -10.13 5.75
CA ASP A 93 -3.62 -11.47 5.31
C ASP A 93 -4.74 -12.05 6.20
N ASN A 94 -5.99 -11.80 5.82
CA ASN A 94 -7.15 -12.35 6.52
C ASN A 94 -7.18 -13.88 6.48
N ALA A 95 -6.68 -14.48 5.40
CA ALA A 95 -6.68 -15.93 5.25
C ALA A 95 -5.77 -16.62 6.27
N ALA A 96 -4.75 -15.90 6.75
CA ALA A 96 -3.85 -16.41 7.79
C ALA A 96 -4.34 -16.03 9.20
N GLY A 97 -5.55 -15.50 9.34
CA GLY A 97 -6.10 -15.10 10.62
C GLY A 97 -5.67 -13.73 11.11
N GLU A 98 -4.98 -12.97 10.27
CA GLU A 98 -4.55 -11.61 10.62
C GLU A 98 -5.77 -10.68 10.66
N VAL A 99 -5.87 -9.90 11.74
CA VAL A 99 -6.97 -8.93 11.87
C VAL A 99 -6.64 -7.69 11.08
N CYS A 100 -7.47 -7.38 10.09
CA CYS A 100 -7.26 -6.19 9.26
C CYS A 100 -7.95 -4.97 9.89
N PRO A 101 -7.30 -3.82 9.90
CA PRO A 101 -7.92 -2.60 10.40
C PRO A 101 -9.04 -2.12 9.48
N ILE A 102 -10.02 -1.43 10.08
CA ILE A 102 -11.12 -0.81 9.36
C ILE A 102 -10.96 0.70 9.44
N TRP A 103 -10.86 1.35 8.28
CA TRP A 103 -10.73 2.81 8.21
C TRP A 103 -12.07 3.46 8.60
N PRO A 104 -12.06 4.41 9.57
CA PRO A 104 -13.31 5.01 10.07
C PRO A 104 -13.90 6.10 9.20
N GLY A 105 -13.27 6.44 8.06
CA GLY A 105 -13.74 7.50 7.19
C GLY A 105 -14.69 7.04 6.10
N HIS A 106 -15.03 7.95 5.20
CA HIS A 106 -15.96 7.70 4.08
C HIS A 106 -15.24 7.42 2.76
N SER A 107 -13.95 7.17 2.80
CA SER A 107 -13.16 6.85 1.60
C SER A 107 -13.58 5.50 1.02
N ALA A 108 -13.42 5.33 -0.29
CA ALA A 108 -13.57 4.02 -0.90
C ALA A 108 -12.52 3.06 -0.31
N THR A 109 -12.90 1.81 -0.09
CA THR A 109 -12.01 0.82 0.52
C THR A 109 -11.92 -0.44 -0.33
N ALA A 110 -10.75 -1.07 -0.30
CA ALA A 110 -10.50 -2.35 -0.92
C ALA A 110 -9.59 -3.18 -0.03
N HIS A 111 -9.60 -4.47 -0.24
CA HIS A 111 -8.71 -5.38 0.48
C HIS A 111 -7.88 -6.19 -0.50
N TRP A 112 -6.55 -6.04 -0.44
CA TRP A 112 -5.59 -6.81 -1.21
C TRP A 112 -4.73 -7.59 -0.22
N GLY A 113 -5.11 -8.82 0.08
CA GLY A 113 -4.40 -9.65 1.04
C GLY A 113 -3.09 -10.19 0.49
N TYR A 114 -2.03 -10.09 1.29
CA TYR A 114 -0.72 -10.67 0.98
C TYR A 114 -0.16 -11.32 2.22
N ALA A 115 0.47 -12.49 2.04
CA ALA A 115 1.18 -13.13 3.13
C ALA A 115 2.32 -12.21 3.61
N ASP A 116 2.59 -12.22 4.92
CA ASP A 116 3.66 -11.42 5.48
C ASP A 116 5.02 -12.03 5.13
N PRO A 117 5.84 -11.38 4.29
CA PRO A 117 7.12 -11.95 3.88
C PRO A 117 8.16 -11.96 4.99
N SER A 118 7.93 -11.24 6.09
CA SER A 118 8.86 -11.19 7.23
C SER A 118 8.58 -12.26 8.27
N GLU A 119 7.47 -12.99 8.15
CA GLU A 119 7.03 -13.95 9.16
C GLU A 119 7.88 -15.23 9.15
N GLY A 120 8.03 -15.81 10.34
CA GLY A 120 8.73 -17.09 10.50
C GLY A 120 10.22 -16.94 10.72
N ASN A 121 10.89 -18.10 10.81
CA ASN A 121 12.30 -18.18 11.15
C ASN A 121 13.16 -18.65 9.95
N ALA A 122 12.68 -18.44 8.74
CA ALA A 122 13.44 -18.80 7.54
C ALA A 122 14.76 -18.02 7.45
N PRO A 123 15.79 -18.57 6.78
CA PRO A 123 17.02 -17.83 6.54
C PRO A 123 16.77 -16.53 5.81
N GLU A 124 17.68 -15.57 5.98
CA GLU A 124 17.56 -14.24 5.39
C GLU A 124 17.37 -14.29 3.86
N GLU A 125 18.09 -15.19 3.19
CA GLU A 125 17.97 -15.34 1.74
C GLU A 125 16.55 -15.75 1.32
N SER A 126 15.93 -16.65 2.08
CA SER A 126 14.57 -17.09 1.81
C SER A 126 13.57 -15.96 2.07
N LYS A 127 13.79 -15.18 3.13
CA LYS A 127 12.94 -14.02 3.42
C LYS A 127 13.11 -12.93 2.35
N LEU A 128 14.31 -12.71 1.88
CA LEU A 128 14.58 -11.74 0.81
C LEU A 128 13.82 -12.13 -0.45
N GLU A 129 13.82 -13.42 -0.80
CA GLU A 129 13.05 -13.92 -1.94
C GLU A 129 11.56 -13.76 -1.72
N ALA A 130 11.06 -14.00 -0.50
CA ALA A 130 9.66 -13.79 -0.15
C ALA A 130 9.27 -12.31 -0.33
N PHE A 131 10.13 -11.39 0.09
CA PHE A 131 9.91 -9.95 -0.13
C PHE A 131 9.88 -9.61 -1.61
N ARG A 132 10.79 -10.19 -2.39
CA ARG A 132 10.82 -9.97 -3.84
C ARG A 132 9.54 -10.45 -4.51
N GLN A 133 9.05 -11.62 -4.14
CA GLN A 133 7.81 -12.17 -4.67
C GLN A 133 6.61 -11.34 -4.25
N THR A 134 6.55 -10.91 -3.00
CA THR A 134 5.47 -10.04 -2.49
C THR A 134 5.45 -8.73 -3.26
N MET A 135 6.61 -8.12 -3.48
CA MET A 135 6.74 -6.91 -4.29
C MET A 135 6.18 -7.13 -5.70
N HIS A 136 6.50 -8.26 -6.31
CA HIS A 136 6.02 -8.59 -7.65
C HIS A 136 4.49 -8.72 -7.68
N LEU A 137 3.91 -9.39 -6.69
CA LEU A 137 2.45 -9.56 -6.61
C LEU A 137 1.74 -8.22 -6.41
N ILE A 138 2.28 -7.36 -5.57
CA ILE A 138 1.73 -6.03 -5.35
C ILE A 138 1.82 -5.22 -6.65
N ARG A 139 2.96 -5.28 -7.33
CA ARG A 139 3.18 -4.56 -8.59
C ARG A 139 2.16 -4.97 -9.65
N LYS A 140 1.79 -6.24 -9.72
CA LYS A 140 0.80 -6.71 -10.70
C LYS A 140 -0.56 -6.04 -10.51
N ARG A 141 -1.03 -5.94 -9.26
CA ARG A 141 -2.31 -5.27 -8.98
C ARG A 141 -2.21 -3.76 -9.19
N LEU A 142 -1.10 -3.15 -8.80
CA LEU A 142 -0.88 -1.73 -9.02
C LEU A 142 -0.84 -1.40 -10.52
N ASP A 143 -0.28 -2.29 -11.32
CA ASP A 143 -0.25 -2.11 -12.77
C ASP A 143 -1.67 -2.02 -13.34
N LEU A 144 -2.57 -2.85 -12.86
CA LEU A 144 -3.98 -2.77 -13.24
C LEU A 144 -4.60 -1.44 -12.80
N LEU A 145 -4.30 -1.01 -11.58
CA LEU A 145 -4.84 0.23 -11.02
C LEU A 145 -4.37 1.47 -11.80
N VAL A 146 -3.06 1.57 -12.07
CA VAL A 146 -2.50 2.76 -12.73
C VAL A 146 -2.88 2.84 -14.20
N ASN A 147 -3.29 1.73 -14.80
CA ASN A 147 -3.72 1.69 -16.20
C ASN A 147 -5.22 1.89 -16.37
N LEU A 148 -5.99 2.03 -15.29
CA LEU A 148 -7.40 2.34 -15.40
C LEU A 148 -7.59 3.75 -15.98
N PRO A 149 -8.50 3.92 -16.97
CA PRO A 149 -8.83 5.26 -17.43
C PRO A 149 -9.37 6.12 -16.29
N PRO A 150 -9.10 7.44 -16.29
CA PRO A 150 -9.56 8.31 -15.20
C PRO A 150 -11.05 8.20 -14.88
N GLU A 151 -11.88 8.05 -15.90
CA GLU A 151 -13.34 7.90 -15.74
C GLU A 151 -13.69 6.60 -15.00
N LYS A 152 -13.03 5.50 -15.36
CA LYS A 152 -13.25 4.21 -14.71
C LYS A 152 -12.70 4.22 -13.30
N LEU A 153 -11.60 4.89 -13.07
CA LEU A 153 -11.02 5.01 -11.73
C LEU A 153 -11.95 5.78 -10.80
N GLN A 154 -12.50 6.89 -11.27
CA GLN A 154 -13.45 7.69 -10.51
C GLN A 154 -14.71 6.89 -10.19
N LYS A 155 -15.22 6.15 -11.18
CA LYS A 155 -16.36 5.26 -11.01
C LYS A 155 -16.02 4.09 -10.07
N ALA A 156 -14.78 3.60 -10.13
CA ALA A 156 -14.29 2.55 -9.26
C ALA A 156 -14.35 2.94 -7.79
N MET A 157 -14.02 4.18 -7.48
CA MET A 157 -14.07 4.67 -6.11
C MET A 157 -15.50 4.75 -5.60
N LEU A 158 -16.45 5.03 -6.49
CA LEU A 158 -17.87 5.08 -6.15
C LEU A 158 -18.50 3.70 -6.02
N GLN A 159 -18.01 2.70 -6.76
CA GLN A 159 -18.60 1.37 -6.83
C GLN A 159 -17.73 0.26 -6.24
N SER A 160 -16.65 0.64 -5.58
CA SER A 160 -15.69 -0.32 -5.01
C SER A 160 -15.09 -1.26 -6.06
N THR A 161 -14.80 -0.76 -7.27
CA THR A 161 -14.14 -1.55 -8.31
C THR A 161 -12.76 -2.05 -7.84
N ALA A 162 -12.17 -1.36 -6.87
CA ALA A 162 -10.97 -1.84 -6.22
C ALA A 162 -11.16 -3.23 -5.60
N ARG A 163 -12.39 -3.61 -5.22
CA ARG A 163 -12.72 -4.96 -4.77
C ARG A 163 -12.59 -5.97 -5.91
N GLU A 164 -12.96 -5.60 -7.12
CA GLU A 164 -12.81 -6.46 -8.29
C GLU A 164 -11.34 -6.71 -8.56
N LEU A 165 -10.50 -5.69 -8.44
CA LEU A 165 -9.05 -5.83 -8.56
C LEU A 165 -8.49 -6.75 -7.47
N SER A 166 -9.05 -6.73 -6.28
CA SER A 166 -8.60 -7.59 -5.17
C SER A 166 -8.97 -9.06 -5.38
N ALA A 167 -9.97 -9.34 -6.21
CA ALA A 167 -10.42 -10.72 -6.49
C ALA A 167 -9.55 -11.42 -7.54
N GLN A 168 -8.65 -10.71 -8.20
CA GLN A 168 -7.81 -11.27 -9.26
C GLN A 168 -6.47 -11.82 -8.78
#